data_21b580dd9716de18a047be62179ac0ae
#
_entry.id   21b580dd9716de18a047be62179ac0ae
#
_cell.length_a   1.000
_cell.length_b   1.000
_cell.length_c   1.000
_cell.angle_alpha   90.00
_cell.angle_beta   90.00
_cell.angle_gamma   90.00
#
_symmetry.space_group_name_H-M   'P 1'
#
loop_
_entity.id
_entity.type
_entity.pdbx_description
1 polymer ?
#
loop_
_entity_poly.entity_id
_entity_poly.type
_entity_poly.pdbx_seq_one_letter_code
_entity_poly.pdbx_strand_id
1 'polypeptide(L)'
;MNKDMCVACDDGILNIRVGAIIMKDGKILMVGNDRDYLYSVGGRVKFGETAEEAVVREVFEETGVQMEIDRLGFVHENYFYGDAPSNRNKLIYEISLIFYMKVPDAFAPVSESFMEGSSKEHLVWVSLDEDIPMYPQFFKTELKNPTNMIKHFTTDERSPSAPRSAGRQRPSR
;
A
#
# COMPACT_ATOMS: atom_id res chain seq x y z
N MET A 1 23.32 -1.17 7.34
CA MET A 1 22.29 -1.12 6.29
C MET A 1 21.07 -1.82 6.85
N ASN A 2 20.00 -1.10 7.13
CA ASN A 2 18.77 -1.69 7.66
C ASN A 2 18.07 -2.47 6.54
N LYS A 3 17.68 -3.70 6.87
CA LYS A 3 16.99 -4.57 5.91
C LYS A 3 15.49 -4.44 6.06
N ASP A 4 14.79 -4.54 4.95
CA ASP A 4 13.34 -4.64 4.93
C ASP A 4 12.84 -5.82 5.77
N MET A 5 11.75 -5.61 6.50
CA MET A 5 11.04 -6.65 7.24
C MET A 5 10.26 -7.54 6.25
N CYS A 6 11.01 -8.22 5.40
CA CYS A 6 10.54 -9.18 4.41
C CYS A 6 11.33 -10.47 4.61
N VAL A 7 10.74 -11.43 5.31
CA VAL A 7 11.43 -12.63 5.79
C VAL A 7 10.88 -13.85 5.08
N ALA A 8 11.79 -14.64 4.48
CA ALA A 8 11.42 -15.94 3.94
C ALA A 8 11.16 -16.93 5.10
N CYS A 9 10.03 -17.60 5.02
CA CYS A 9 9.62 -18.71 5.87
C CYS A 9 9.57 -19.99 5.01
N ASP A 10 9.49 -21.17 5.64
CA ASP A 10 9.46 -22.43 4.90
C ASP A 10 8.28 -22.50 3.91
N ASP A 11 7.12 -22.00 4.31
CA ASP A 11 5.88 -22.06 3.52
C ASP A 11 5.54 -20.75 2.78
N GLY A 12 6.40 -19.72 2.87
CA GLY A 12 6.09 -18.44 2.23
C GLY A 12 6.99 -17.28 2.62
N ILE A 13 6.41 -16.08 2.62
CA ILE A 13 7.11 -14.84 2.94
C ILE A 13 6.27 -14.06 3.95
N LEU A 14 6.87 -13.67 5.08
CA LEU A 14 6.32 -12.66 5.97
C LEU A 14 6.77 -11.27 5.52
N ASN A 15 5.83 -10.36 5.35
CA ASN A 15 6.09 -8.99 4.92
C ASN A 15 5.41 -7.99 5.88
N ILE A 16 6.15 -7.06 6.43
CA ILE A 16 5.59 -5.98 7.25
C ILE A 16 5.70 -4.67 6.50
N ARG A 17 4.56 -4.01 6.31
CA ARG A 17 4.46 -2.78 5.53
C ARG A 17 3.74 -1.67 6.28
N VAL A 18 3.92 -0.48 5.76
CA VAL A 18 3.12 0.69 6.08
C VAL A 18 2.46 1.23 4.84
N GLY A 19 1.30 1.85 5.02
CA GLY A 19 0.59 2.58 3.97
C GLY A 19 0.17 3.95 4.47
N ALA A 20 0.13 4.92 3.56
CA ALA A 20 -0.28 6.28 3.83
C ALA A 20 -1.59 6.61 3.10
N ILE A 21 -2.54 7.17 3.82
CA ILE A 21 -3.76 7.75 3.27
C ILE A 21 -3.54 9.25 3.16
N ILE A 22 -3.30 9.71 1.94
CA ILE A 22 -3.07 11.09 1.59
C ILE A 22 -4.28 11.55 0.78
N MET A 23 -5.20 12.27 1.42
CA MET A 23 -6.45 12.73 0.79
C MET A 23 -6.48 14.23 0.65
N LYS A 24 -6.88 14.71 -0.54
CA LYS A 24 -7.08 16.12 -0.83
C LYS A 24 -8.21 16.27 -1.86
N ASP A 25 -9.10 17.22 -1.62
CA ASP A 25 -10.22 17.56 -2.53
C ASP A 25 -11.06 16.34 -2.94
N GLY A 26 -11.32 15.43 -1.99
CA GLY A 26 -12.12 14.21 -2.21
C GLY A 26 -11.41 13.10 -2.99
N LYS A 27 -10.12 13.27 -3.30
CA LYS A 27 -9.29 12.26 -3.96
C LYS A 27 -8.22 11.71 -3.03
N ILE A 28 -7.78 10.49 -3.32
CA ILE A 28 -6.64 9.85 -2.66
C ILE A 28 -5.44 9.83 -3.60
N LEU A 29 -4.25 10.07 -3.06
CA LEU A 29 -3.00 9.88 -3.78
C LEU A 29 -2.61 8.41 -3.75
N MET A 30 -2.45 7.82 -4.93
CA MET A 30 -2.07 6.42 -5.10
C MET A 30 -0.83 6.30 -5.96
N VAL A 31 -0.20 5.13 -5.91
CA VAL A 31 0.95 4.76 -6.75
C VAL A 31 0.47 3.83 -7.84
N GLY A 32 0.84 4.13 -9.06
CA GLY A 32 0.65 3.29 -10.23
C GLY A 32 1.97 2.89 -10.88
N ASN A 33 1.94 1.79 -11.60
CA ASN A 33 3.05 1.32 -12.43
C ASN A 33 2.48 0.75 -13.75
N ASP A 34 3.23 -0.08 -14.45
CA ASP A 34 2.80 -0.73 -15.71
C ASP A 34 1.68 -1.77 -15.55
N ARG A 35 1.06 -1.86 -14.36
CA ARG A 35 -0.05 -2.78 -14.05
C ARG A 35 -1.39 -2.05 -14.06
N ASP A 36 -2.47 -2.81 -14.24
CA ASP A 36 -3.83 -2.28 -14.32
C ASP A 36 -4.46 -1.98 -12.94
N TYR A 37 -3.65 -1.74 -11.92
CA TYR A 37 -4.12 -1.40 -10.57
C TYR A 37 -3.22 -0.40 -9.86
N LEU A 38 -3.78 0.26 -8.86
CA LEU A 38 -3.10 1.23 -8.01
C LEU A 38 -2.94 0.68 -6.59
N TYR A 39 -1.94 1.16 -5.88
CA TYR A 39 -1.73 0.84 -4.47
C TYR A 39 -1.39 2.09 -3.65
N SER A 40 -1.55 1.99 -2.33
CA SER A 40 -1.29 3.11 -1.43
C SER A 40 0.18 3.50 -1.45
N VAL A 41 0.44 4.80 -1.32
CA VAL A 41 1.78 5.32 -0.95
C VAL A 41 2.27 4.57 0.28
N GLY A 42 3.53 4.13 0.30
CA GLY A 42 4.12 3.39 1.41
C GLY A 42 4.97 2.21 0.97
N GLY A 43 5.58 1.54 1.93
CA GLY A 43 6.53 0.48 1.65
C GLY A 43 6.79 -0.42 2.83
N ARG A 44 7.95 -1.05 2.83
CA ARG A 44 8.34 -2.00 3.88
C ARG A 44 8.91 -1.27 5.09
N VAL A 45 8.55 -1.77 6.26
CA VAL A 45 9.25 -1.39 7.49
C VAL A 45 10.66 -1.96 7.44
N LYS A 46 11.66 -1.14 7.76
CA LYS A 46 13.05 -1.59 7.90
C LYS A 46 13.32 -1.99 9.34
N PHE A 47 14.17 -2.99 9.54
CA PHE A 47 14.56 -3.38 10.89
C PHE A 47 15.26 -2.22 11.60
N GLY A 48 14.74 -1.85 12.76
CA GLY A 48 15.26 -0.75 13.58
C GLY A 48 14.48 0.56 13.47
N GLU A 49 13.40 0.61 12.67
CA GLU A 49 12.44 1.71 12.66
C GLU A 49 11.07 1.25 13.17
N THR A 50 10.30 2.16 13.70
CA THR A 50 8.88 1.95 14.02
C THR A 50 8.03 2.10 12.76
N ALA A 51 6.77 1.64 12.81
CA ALA A 51 5.85 1.82 11.69
C ALA A 51 5.57 3.32 11.41
N GLU A 52 5.56 4.16 12.43
CA GLU A 52 5.39 5.62 12.27
C GLU A 52 6.59 6.25 11.56
N GLU A 53 7.80 5.87 11.93
CA GLU A 53 9.03 6.32 11.26
C GLU A 53 9.06 5.83 9.81
N ALA A 54 8.66 4.58 9.58
CA ALA A 54 8.61 3.99 8.25
C ALA A 54 7.63 4.74 7.33
N VAL A 55 6.40 5.02 7.76
CA VAL A 55 5.41 5.69 6.91
C VAL A 55 5.83 7.12 6.58
N VAL A 56 6.43 7.85 7.51
CA VAL A 56 6.95 9.22 7.26
C VAL A 56 8.09 9.18 6.25
N ARG A 57 9.00 8.21 6.37
CA ARG A 57 10.10 8.01 5.41
C ARG A 57 9.57 7.66 4.02
N GLU A 58 8.67 6.69 3.91
CA GLU A 58 8.11 6.26 2.61
C GLU A 58 7.35 7.41 1.93
N VAL A 59 6.52 8.15 2.67
CA VAL A 59 5.83 9.34 2.13
C VAL A 59 6.83 10.35 1.58
N PHE A 60 7.93 10.61 2.30
CA PHE A 60 8.96 11.52 1.82
C PHE A 60 9.71 10.96 0.60
N GLU A 61 10.07 9.67 0.61
CA GLU A 61 10.78 9.03 -0.50
C GLU A 61 9.96 9.06 -1.80
N GLU A 62 8.64 8.86 -1.72
CA GLU A 62 7.77 8.82 -2.90
C GLU A 62 7.25 10.21 -3.33
N THR A 63 6.96 11.10 -2.40
CA THR A 63 6.35 12.41 -2.73
C THR A 63 7.34 13.57 -2.74
N GLY A 64 8.50 13.41 -2.12
CA GLY A 64 9.45 14.47 -1.85
C GLY A 64 9.01 15.47 -0.76
N VAL A 65 7.87 15.22 -0.11
CA VAL A 65 7.30 16.10 0.91
C VAL A 65 7.17 15.37 2.24
N GLN A 66 7.71 15.95 3.30
CA GLN A 66 7.54 15.41 4.64
C GLN A 66 6.15 15.73 5.18
N MET A 67 5.45 14.71 5.67
CA MET A 67 4.12 14.85 6.27
C MET A 67 4.10 14.32 7.69
N GLU A 68 3.28 14.93 8.52
CA GLU A 68 2.96 14.41 9.86
C GLU A 68 1.85 13.36 9.78
N ILE A 69 1.90 12.42 10.71
CA ILE A 69 0.83 11.46 10.92
C ILE A 69 -0.34 12.15 11.62
N ASP A 70 -1.55 11.91 11.13
CA ASP A 70 -2.78 12.22 11.86
C ASP A 70 -3.09 11.10 12.86
N ARG A 71 -3.26 9.88 12.36
CA ARG A 71 -3.58 8.70 13.17
C ARG A 71 -3.37 7.39 12.43
N LEU A 72 -3.25 6.29 13.16
CA LEU A 72 -3.41 4.95 12.61
C LEU A 72 -4.89 4.73 12.27
N GLY A 73 -5.18 4.34 11.04
CA GLY A 73 -6.54 4.08 10.56
C GLY A 73 -6.87 2.61 10.47
N PHE A 74 -5.94 1.81 9.93
CA PHE A 74 -6.21 0.41 9.64
C PHE A 74 -5.01 -0.48 9.98
N VAL A 75 -5.35 -1.70 10.42
CA VAL A 75 -4.45 -2.85 10.42
C VAL A 75 -5.00 -3.83 9.40
N HIS A 76 -4.20 -4.20 8.41
CA HIS A 76 -4.61 -5.12 7.34
C HIS A 76 -3.72 -6.34 7.31
N GLU A 77 -4.31 -7.50 7.51
CA GLU A 77 -3.69 -8.79 7.26
C GLU A 77 -4.07 -9.26 5.85
N ASN A 78 -3.08 -9.61 5.05
CA ASN A 78 -3.31 -9.96 3.66
C ASN A 78 -2.51 -11.21 3.27
N TYR A 79 -3.22 -12.29 2.94
CA TYR A 79 -2.65 -13.47 2.33
C TYR A 79 -2.88 -13.45 0.82
N PHE A 80 -1.81 -13.50 0.05
CA PHE A 80 -1.87 -13.52 -1.40
C PHE A 80 -0.67 -14.26 -2.00
N TYR A 81 -0.77 -14.59 -3.28
CA TYR A 81 0.35 -15.16 -4.02
C TYR A 81 1.10 -14.08 -4.78
N GLY A 82 2.41 -14.06 -4.63
CA GLY A 82 3.29 -13.09 -5.30
C GLY A 82 3.21 -13.22 -6.82
N ASP A 83 3.30 -12.10 -7.51
CA ASP A 83 3.26 -11.97 -8.96
C ASP A 83 4.56 -11.39 -9.57
N ALA A 84 5.41 -10.79 -8.73
CA ALA A 84 6.72 -10.30 -9.16
C ALA A 84 7.71 -11.44 -9.44
N PRO A 85 8.71 -11.26 -10.31
CA PRO A 85 9.69 -12.31 -10.60
C PRO A 85 10.39 -12.90 -9.37
N SER A 86 10.64 -12.07 -8.35
CA SER A 86 11.34 -12.48 -7.12
C SER A 86 10.47 -13.32 -6.14
N ASN A 87 9.15 -13.21 -6.24
CA ASN A 87 8.20 -13.84 -5.32
C ASN A 87 7.06 -14.61 -6.01
N ARG A 88 7.19 -14.86 -7.31
CA ARG A 88 6.13 -15.49 -8.11
C ARG A 88 5.65 -16.80 -7.52
N ASN A 89 4.34 -16.92 -7.34
CA ASN A 89 3.65 -18.08 -6.78
C ASN A 89 4.03 -18.42 -5.33
N LYS A 90 4.83 -17.60 -4.65
CA LYS A 90 5.04 -17.76 -3.21
C LYS A 90 3.87 -17.18 -2.46
N LEU A 91 3.42 -17.88 -1.44
CA LEU A 91 2.43 -17.35 -0.51
C LEU A 91 3.07 -16.21 0.30
N ILE A 92 2.41 -15.08 0.34
CA ILE A 92 2.85 -13.92 1.12
C ILE A 92 1.82 -13.67 2.21
N TYR A 93 2.28 -13.58 3.44
CA TYR A 93 1.53 -13.03 4.55
C TYR A 93 2.03 -11.63 4.82
N GLU A 94 1.20 -10.65 4.56
CA GLU A 94 1.54 -9.24 4.71
C GLU A 94 0.70 -8.63 5.83
N ILE A 95 1.39 -7.96 6.75
CA ILE A 95 0.75 -7.12 7.77
C ILE A 95 1.06 -5.67 7.42
N SER A 96 0.02 -4.88 7.17
CA SER A 96 0.15 -3.46 6.84
C SER A 96 -0.50 -2.60 7.92
N LEU A 97 0.27 -1.64 8.45
CA LEU A 97 -0.23 -0.56 9.30
C LEU A 97 -0.46 0.67 8.42
N ILE A 98 -1.69 1.16 8.36
CA ILE A 98 -2.09 2.20 7.41
C ILE A 98 -2.51 3.45 8.18
N PHE A 99 -1.83 4.55 7.88
CA PHE A 99 -1.97 5.81 8.60
C PHE A 99 -2.65 6.88 7.76
N TYR A 100 -3.54 7.64 8.36
CA TYR A 100 -3.97 8.92 7.80
C TYR A 100 -2.87 9.94 8.00
N MET A 101 -2.56 10.70 6.95
CA MET A 101 -1.55 11.75 6.99
C MET A 101 -2.20 13.13 7.10
N LYS A 102 -1.52 14.06 7.77
CA LYS A 102 -1.88 15.48 7.74
C LYS A 102 -1.35 16.08 6.45
N VAL A 103 -2.22 16.28 5.49
CA VAL A 103 -1.85 16.79 4.17
C VAL A 103 -1.79 18.31 4.22
N PRO A 104 -0.63 18.93 3.93
CA PRO A 104 -0.54 20.40 3.88
C PRO A 104 -1.43 20.98 2.78
N ASP A 105 -2.02 22.17 3.02
CA ASP A 105 -2.89 22.83 2.04
C ASP A 105 -2.19 23.07 0.70
N ALA A 106 -0.92 23.45 0.74
CA ALA A 106 -0.08 23.70 -0.44
C ALA A 106 0.58 22.42 -0.98
N PHE A 107 0.15 21.22 -0.53
CA PHE A 107 0.80 19.98 -0.95
C PHE A 107 0.69 19.76 -2.46
N ALA A 108 1.84 19.55 -3.06
CA ALA A 108 2.02 18.94 -4.38
C ALA A 108 3.25 18.03 -4.33
N PRO A 109 3.23 16.85 -4.92
CA PRO A 109 4.42 16.01 -5.02
C PRO A 109 5.56 16.75 -5.75
N VAL A 110 6.79 16.57 -5.32
CA VAL A 110 7.97 17.16 -5.97
C VAL A 110 8.17 16.56 -7.37
N SER A 111 7.81 15.30 -7.53
CA SER A 111 7.78 14.60 -8.81
C SER A 111 6.56 13.70 -8.89
N GLU A 112 5.93 13.66 -10.05
CA GLU A 112 4.82 12.72 -10.31
C GLU A 112 5.31 11.30 -10.64
N SER A 113 6.62 11.07 -10.73
CA SER A 113 7.18 9.75 -11.00
C SER A 113 8.50 9.53 -10.26
N PHE A 114 8.73 8.31 -9.83
CA PHE A 114 9.95 7.89 -9.14
C PHE A 114 10.34 6.47 -9.56
N MET A 115 11.53 6.04 -9.14
CA MET A 115 12.01 4.69 -9.39
C MET A 115 11.98 3.88 -8.10
N GLU A 116 11.33 2.73 -8.13
CA GLU A 116 11.46 1.73 -7.08
C GLU A 116 12.15 0.48 -7.66
N GLY A 117 13.39 0.28 -7.25
CA GLY A 117 14.26 -0.73 -7.86
C GLY A 117 14.46 -0.47 -9.36
N SER A 118 13.96 -1.37 -10.21
CA SER A 118 13.99 -1.26 -11.67
C SER A 118 12.68 -0.81 -12.29
N SER A 119 11.63 -0.61 -11.48
CA SER A 119 10.29 -0.22 -11.94
C SER A 119 10.12 1.28 -11.89
N LYS A 120 9.56 1.87 -12.94
CA LYS A 120 9.10 3.25 -12.92
C LYS A 120 7.69 3.27 -12.35
N GLU A 121 7.52 4.05 -11.29
CA GLU A 121 6.26 4.27 -10.63
C GLU A 121 5.82 5.72 -10.76
N HIS A 122 4.54 5.99 -10.65
CA HIS A 122 3.99 7.33 -10.76
C HIS A 122 2.91 7.54 -9.70
N LEU A 123 2.79 8.79 -9.26
CA LEU A 123 1.75 9.23 -8.35
C LEU A 123 0.54 9.70 -9.14
N VAL A 124 -0.65 9.33 -8.68
CA VAL A 124 -1.91 9.70 -9.32
C VAL A 124 -2.98 10.01 -8.28
N TRP A 125 -3.71 11.11 -8.48
CA TRP A 125 -4.89 11.46 -7.70
C TRP A 125 -6.11 10.75 -8.27
N VAL A 126 -6.78 9.95 -7.45
CA VAL A 126 -7.89 9.10 -7.87
C VAL A 126 -9.11 9.38 -7.01
N SER A 127 -10.27 9.51 -7.64
CA SER A 127 -11.54 9.52 -6.92
C SER A 127 -11.88 8.13 -6.40
N LEU A 128 -12.47 8.05 -5.22
CA LEU A 128 -12.93 6.77 -4.65
C LEU A 128 -14.05 6.12 -5.47
N ASP A 129 -14.69 6.87 -6.37
CA ASP A 129 -15.76 6.39 -7.25
C ASP A 129 -15.26 5.93 -8.63
N GLU A 130 -13.98 6.13 -8.94
CA GLU A 130 -13.41 5.65 -10.20
C GLU A 130 -13.36 4.13 -10.26
N ASP A 131 -13.67 3.56 -11.43
CA ASP A 131 -13.64 2.11 -11.67
C ASP A 131 -12.22 1.63 -12.01
N ILE A 132 -11.28 1.97 -11.13
CA ILE A 132 -9.88 1.51 -11.22
C ILE A 132 -9.63 0.60 -10.03
N PRO A 133 -9.09 -0.61 -10.22
CA PRO A 133 -8.67 -1.47 -9.12
C PRO A 133 -7.64 -0.75 -8.24
N MET A 134 -7.90 -0.66 -6.94
CA MET A 134 -6.95 -0.08 -5.97
C MET A 134 -6.78 -0.99 -4.76
N TYR A 135 -5.61 -0.97 -4.20
CA TYR A 135 -5.26 -1.76 -3.01
C TYR A 135 -4.75 -0.86 -1.88
N PRO A 136 -5.25 -1.08 -0.64
CA PRO A 136 -6.28 -2.07 -0.26
C PRO A 136 -7.65 -1.77 -0.88
N GLN A 137 -8.39 -2.81 -1.26
CA GLN A 137 -9.71 -2.65 -1.89
C GLN A 137 -10.73 -1.94 -1.00
N PHE A 138 -10.65 -2.11 0.32
CA PHE A 138 -11.56 -1.49 1.27
C PHE A 138 -11.43 0.05 1.32
N PHE A 139 -10.40 0.64 0.71
CA PHE A 139 -10.30 2.09 0.59
C PHE A 139 -11.51 2.70 -0.11
N LYS A 140 -12.04 2.05 -1.14
CA LYS A 140 -13.23 2.51 -1.89
C LYS A 140 -14.48 2.70 -1.03
N THR A 141 -14.59 1.99 0.06
CA THR A 141 -15.73 2.06 0.97
C THR A 141 -15.42 2.83 2.24
N GLU A 142 -14.29 2.50 2.87
CA GLU A 142 -13.95 3.02 4.19
C GLU A 142 -13.55 4.50 4.18
N LEU A 143 -12.91 4.96 3.10
CA LEU A 143 -12.47 6.35 3.01
C LEU A 143 -13.58 7.33 2.63
N LYS A 144 -14.76 6.85 2.21
CA LYS A 144 -15.94 7.70 2.00
C LYS A 144 -16.53 8.25 3.30
N ASN A 145 -16.40 7.47 4.38
CA ASN A 145 -16.90 7.83 5.70
C ASN A 145 -15.83 7.49 6.75
N PRO A 146 -14.73 8.24 6.81
CA PRO A 146 -13.63 7.95 7.71
C PRO A 146 -14.07 8.08 9.17
N THR A 147 -13.57 7.22 10.02
CA THR A 147 -13.80 7.23 11.47
C THR A 147 -12.50 7.42 12.24
N ASN A 148 -12.60 7.79 13.51
CA ASN A 148 -11.43 7.88 14.38
C ASN A 148 -11.04 6.55 15.03
N MET A 149 -11.73 5.47 14.67
CA MET A 149 -11.43 4.14 15.19
C MET A 149 -10.44 3.43 14.28
N ILE A 150 -9.52 2.70 14.90
CA ILE A 150 -8.65 1.76 14.17
C ILE A 150 -9.52 0.57 13.76
N LYS A 151 -9.52 0.25 12.47
CA LYS A 151 -10.24 -0.90 11.93
C LYS A 151 -9.26 -1.99 11.49
N HIS A 152 -9.66 -3.23 11.69
CA HIS A 152 -8.90 -4.40 11.27
C HIS A 152 -9.59 -5.08 10.10
N PHE A 153 -8.83 -5.37 9.05
CA PHE A 153 -9.27 -6.09 7.87
C PHE A 153 -8.39 -7.29 7.59
N THR A 154 -8.99 -8.35 7.08
CA THR A 154 -8.28 -9.52 6.61
C THR A 154 -8.70 -9.83 5.17
N THR A 155 -7.72 -9.95 4.28
CA THR A 155 -7.89 -10.47 2.93
C THR A 155 -7.14 -11.80 2.83
N ASP A 156 -7.83 -12.86 2.39
CA ASP A 156 -7.26 -14.20 2.38
C ASP A 156 -7.52 -14.92 1.05
N GLU A 157 -6.50 -14.99 0.20
CA GLU A 157 -6.54 -15.71 -1.08
C GLU A 157 -6.22 -17.22 -0.95
N ARG A 158 -5.93 -17.72 0.25
CA ARG A 158 -5.67 -19.15 0.48
C ARG A 158 -6.94 -19.98 0.37
N SER A 159 -8.09 -19.40 0.70
CA SER A 159 -9.39 -20.07 0.64
C SER A 159 -9.94 -20.13 -0.79
N PRO A 160 -10.45 -21.28 -1.26
CA PRO A 160 -11.10 -21.38 -2.57
C PRO A 160 -12.33 -20.48 -2.73
N SER A 161 -12.92 -20.02 -1.63
CA SER A 161 -14.09 -19.14 -1.57
C SER A 161 -13.75 -17.65 -1.44
N ALA A 162 -12.48 -17.29 -1.29
CA ALA A 162 -12.10 -15.88 -1.28
C ALA A 162 -12.36 -15.26 -2.66
N PRO A 163 -13.03 -14.11 -2.77
CA PRO A 163 -13.16 -13.43 -4.04
C PRO A 163 -11.74 -13.10 -4.52
N ARG A 164 -11.36 -13.64 -5.68
CA ARG A 164 -10.09 -13.29 -6.31
C ARG A 164 -10.11 -11.79 -6.53
N SER A 165 -9.12 -11.08 -5.98
CA SER A 165 -9.00 -9.65 -6.18
C SER A 165 -9.06 -9.36 -7.67
N ALA A 166 -10.10 -8.63 -8.12
CA ALA A 166 -10.23 -8.20 -9.50
C ALA A 166 -8.97 -7.38 -9.84
N GLY A 167 -8.18 -7.86 -10.80
CA GLY A 167 -6.95 -7.17 -11.23
C GLY A 167 -5.68 -7.99 -11.21
N ARG A 168 -5.60 -9.11 -10.47
CA ARG A 168 -4.45 -10.00 -10.57
C ARG A 168 -4.72 -11.09 -11.61
N GLN A 169 -4.64 -10.74 -12.91
CA GLN A 169 -4.59 -11.77 -13.95
C GLN A 169 -3.30 -12.57 -13.79
N ARG A 170 -3.44 -13.87 -13.54
CA ARG A 170 -2.30 -14.79 -13.68
C ARG A 170 -1.85 -14.72 -15.12
N PRO A 171 -0.55 -14.57 -15.42
CA PRO A 171 -0.10 -14.74 -16.78
C PRO A 171 -0.51 -16.15 -17.23
N SER A 172 -1.18 -16.24 -18.37
CA SER A 172 -1.45 -17.49 -19.06
C SER A 172 -0.13 -18.25 -19.27
N ARG A 173 -0.15 -19.54 -19.01
CA ARG A 173 0.99 -20.45 -19.22
C ARG A 173 1.48 -20.39 -20.64
#